data_d7866b148fa33170ae367a1117a92b3f
#
_entry.id   d7866b148fa33170ae367a1117a92b3f
#
_cell.length_a   1.000
_cell.length_b   1.000
_cell.length_c   1.000
_cell.angle_alpha   90.00
_cell.angle_beta   90.00
_cell.angle_gamma   90.00
#
_symmetry.space_group_name_H-M   'P 1'
#
loop_
_entity.id
_entity.type
_entity.pdbx_description
1 polymer ?
#
loop_
_entity_poly.entity_id
_entity_poly.type
_entity_poly.pdbx_seq_one_letter_code
_entity_poly.pdbx_strand_id
1 'polypeptide(L)'
;MLYSFSPFGLFPFSQKKGSSNFRGVFQLNPQDKTLKPGECYTIQWLLLSADNWDEFQAKAIDNGLIIASADRYVVEAGEKINVSFKSNCPSLKGKLLLNGKEVAEVSGDNINYTTIINEPGEKIFTLAYGNGKQTSVECLAVSNFDSLVNHRCQFIAGHQQFIKPGDPRSGAFIVYDNDTESLYINGESGSKRSDCDEARERVAMGILLALQYQRTSDKKLMDALNNYVSFIRRIQKPDYTTNSTVDFKSKNRGYNYPWVADFWFTMFRTTGNKQYLKDGYGTLRALVRYFKHGFYCINIPTYGYTLLKENGFTAEADTLLNDFKSMADVFCENGPNYPTSEVNYEQSIVAPSIIHLLNVYMLTGDEKYLKGAESQLPLLESFGGKQPSFHLYDIAIRHWDGYWFGKDRIWGDTFPHYWSTLSGIAFRLYAKATGKQEYAERALNIFRNNLCLFTEDGRGSCAFIYPNKVNGQKAHLYDPFANDQDWAMVFWLEYGPDFK
;
A
#
# COMPACT_ATOMS: atom_id res chain seq x y z
N MET A 1 -6.68 -0.49 19.09
CA MET A 1 -7.25 0.17 17.90
C MET A 1 -8.71 0.47 18.17
N LEU A 2 -9.20 1.64 17.82
CA LEU A 2 -10.62 1.99 17.94
C LEU A 2 -11.31 1.59 16.64
N TYR A 3 -12.19 0.61 16.70
CA TYR A 3 -13.09 0.27 15.60
C TYR A 3 -14.39 1.03 15.80
N SER A 4 -14.77 1.84 14.84
CA SER A 4 -16.06 2.52 14.82
C SER A 4 -16.90 1.92 13.71
N PHE A 5 -18.02 1.31 14.08
CA PHE A 5 -19.11 0.97 13.15
C PHE A 5 -20.09 2.13 12.97
N SER A 6 -19.73 3.29 13.48
CA SER A 6 -20.50 4.53 13.32
C SER A 6 -20.24 5.12 11.92
N PRO A 7 -21.21 5.83 11.33
CA PRO A 7 -20.95 6.71 10.18
C PRO A 7 -19.96 7.84 10.52
N PHE A 8 -19.51 7.90 11.76
CA PHE A 8 -18.47 8.81 12.24
C PHE A 8 -17.17 8.02 12.38
N GLY A 9 -16.21 8.24 11.49
CA GLY A 9 -14.87 7.70 11.66
C GLY A 9 -14.18 8.35 12.86
N LEU A 10 -13.79 7.55 13.86
CA LEU A 10 -12.88 7.99 14.91
C LEU A 10 -11.52 7.36 14.61
N PHE A 11 -10.55 8.17 14.21
CA PHE A 11 -9.22 7.69 13.90
C PHE A 11 -8.27 8.09 15.03
N PRO A 12 -7.65 7.13 15.72
CA PRO A 12 -6.67 7.45 16.74
C PRO A 12 -5.44 8.06 16.09
N PHE A 13 -5.02 9.08 16.70
CA PHE A 13 -3.87 9.82 16.29
C PHE A 13 -2.83 9.88 17.43
N SER A 14 -1.57 9.68 17.10
CA SER A 14 -0.48 9.86 18.03
C SER A 14 0.24 11.17 17.72
N GLN A 15 0.07 12.17 18.56
CA GLN A 15 0.90 13.36 18.50
C GLN A 15 2.02 13.23 19.53
N LYS A 16 3.26 13.08 19.06
CA LYS A 16 4.44 13.22 19.92
C LYS A 16 4.98 14.63 19.80
N LYS A 17 5.03 15.33 20.93
CA LYS A 17 5.67 16.66 20.99
C LYS A 17 7.10 16.55 20.49
N GLY A 18 7.44 17.28 19.44
CA GLY A 18 8.77 17.27 18.82
C GLY A 18 8.91 16.44 17.54
N SER A 19 7.85 15.80 17.03
CA SER A 19 7.86 15.33 15.65
C SER A 19 7.89 16.53 14.71
N SER A 20 8.69 16.46 13.65
CA SER A 20 8.91 17.59 12.73
C SER A 20 7.64 18.08 12.02
N ASN A 21 6.55 17.33 12.08
CA ASN A 21 5.38 17.58 11.27
C ASN A 21 4.10 17.77 12.05
N PHE A 22 4.11 17.63 13.39
CA PHE A 22 2.90 17.72 14.21
C PHE A 22 1.71 16.97 13.58
N ARG A 23 1.98 15.86 12.90
CA ARG A 23 0.96 15.11 12.19
C ARG A 23 0.07 14.44 13.18
N GLY A 24 -1.21 14.68 12.98
CA GLY A 24 -2.29 13.98 13.50
C GLY A 24 -3.27 14.74 14.32
N VAL A 25 -4.47 14.40 14.06
CA VAL A 25 -5.64 14.95 14.72
C VAL A 25 -6.66 13.83 14.87
N PHE A 26 -7.51 13.92 15.85
CA PHE A 26 -8.77 13.19 15.82
C PHE A 26 -9.68 13.90 14.83
N GLN A 27 -10.04 13.23 13.77
CA GLN A 27 -11.09 13.72 12.88
C GLN A 27 -12.40 13.00 13.21
N LEU A 28 -13.39 13.77 13.62
CA LEU A 28 -14.78 13.37 13.59
C LEU A 28 -15.34 13.89 12.27
N ASN A 29 -15.79 12.99 11.42
CA ASN A 29 -16.50 13.34 10.20
C ASN A 29 -18.02 13.18 10.44
N PRO A 30 -18.68 14.11 11.13
CA PRO A 30 -20.10 14.02 11.42
C PRO A 30 -20.90 14.25 10.14
N GLN A 31 -22.04 13.59 10.04
CA GLN A 31 -23.04 13.99 9.07
C GLN A 31 -23.59 15.36 9.45
N ASP A 32 -23.68 16.27 8.48
CA ASP A 32 -24.34 17.55 8.72
C ASP A 32 -25.80 17.32 9.09
N LYS A 33 -26.27 18.02 10.14
CA LYS A 33 -27.67 18.03 10.57
C LYS A 33 -28.14 19.45 10.70
N THR A 34 -29.26 19.73 10.05
CA THR A 34 -29.99 20.97 10.26
C THR A 34 -31.01 20.74 11.37
N LEU A 35 -30.89 21.47 12.48
CA LEU A 35 -31.84 21.44 13.58
C LEU A 35 -32.71 22.66 13.50
N LYS A 36 -34.01 22.48 13.69
CA LYS A 36 -34.96 23.59 13.84
C LYS A 36 -34.86 24.18 15.25
N PRO A 37 -35.30 25.42 15.47
CA PRO A 37 -35.34 25.99 16.81
C PRO A 37 -36.10 25.08 17.78
N GLY A 38 -35.45 24.72 18.90
CA GLY A 38 -35.98 23.80 19.91
C GLY A 38 -35.78 22.32 19.67
N GLU A 39 -35.26 21.91 18.52
CA GLU A 39 -34.83 20.50 18.27
C GLU A 39 -33.50 20.21 18.94
N CYS A 40 -33.39 19.00 19.52
CA CYS A 40 -32.17 18.46 20.09
C CYS A 40 -31.72 17.22 19.31
N TYR A 41 -30.42 17.07 19.09
CA TYR A 41 -29.81 15.86 18.57
C TYR A 41 -28.86 15.26 19.61
N THR A 42 -29.11 14.04 20.03
CA THR A 42 -28.29 13.36 21.03
C THR A 42 -27.49 12.27 20.37
N ILE A 43 -26.20 12.28 20.62
CA ILE A 43 -25.25 11.19 20.22
C ILE A 43 -24.86 10.45 21.49
N GLN A 44 -25.01 9.13 21.48
CA GLN A 44 -24.56 8.27 22.56
C GLN A 44 -23.40 7.41 22.05
N TRP A 45 -22.37 7.28 22.86
CA TRP A 45 -21.18 6.50 22.57
C TRP A 45 -21.03 5.42 23.62
N LEU A 46 -20.66 4.22 23.16
CA LEU A 46 -20.25 3.13 24.03
C LEU A 46 -18.80 2.79 23.67
N LEU A 47 -17.91 2.95 24.62
CA LEU A 47 -16.50 2.60 24.48
C LEU A 47 -16.23 1.32 25.27
N LEU A 48 -15.81 0.27 24.58
CA LEU A 48 -15.48 -1.03 25.16
C LEU A 48 -14.04 -1.39 24.84
N SER A 49 -13.32 -1.93 25.82
CA SER A 49 -12.03 -2.57 25.59
C SER A 49 -12.23 -4.00 25.07
N ALA A 50 -11.30 -4.49 24.27
CA ALA A 50 -11.21 -5.89 23.87
C ALA A 50 -9.73 -6.26 23.74
N ASP A 51 -9.33 -7.42 24.28
CA ASP A 51 -7.94 -7.86 24.27
C ASP A 51 -7.55 -8.55 22.94
N ASN A 52 -8.55 -9.03 22.19
CA ASN A 52 -8.36 -9.67 20.89
C ASN A 52 -9.61 -9.52 20.01
N TRP A 53 -9.48 -9.99 18.76
CA TRP A 53 -10.55 -9.88 17.78
C TRP A 53 -11.82 -10.67 18.14
N ASP A 54 -11.67 -11.84 18.74
CA ASP A 54 -12.82 -12.70 19.11
C ASP A 54 -13.62 -12.03 20.24
N GLU A 55 -12.95 -11.48 21.25
CA GLU A 55 -13.59 -10.71 22.31
C GLU A 55 -14.27 -9.44 21.78
N PHE A 56 -13.62 -8.75 20.82
CA PHE A 56 -14.25 -7.62 20.16
C PHE A 56 -15.55 -8.01 19.46
N GLN A 57 -15.54 -9.11 18.69
CA GLN A 57 -16.75 -9.60 18.01
C GLN A 57 -17.85 -9.98 19.03
N ALA A 58 -17.51 -10.69 20.08
CA ALA A 58 -18.46 -11.10 21.12
C ALA A 58 -19.12 -9.87 21.75
N LYS A 59 -18.33 -8.88 22.20
CA LYS A 59 -18.84 -7.64 22.79
C LYS A 59 -19.69 -6.83 21.80
N ALA A 60 -19.30 -6.79 20.52
CA ALA A 60 -20.10 -6.12 19.50
C ALA A 60 -21.46 -6.79 19.30
N ILE A 61 -21.48 -8.12 19.22
CA ILE A 61 -22.70 -8.92 19.08
C ILE A 61 -23.60 -8.78 20.32
N ASP A 62 -23.04 -8.82 21.53
CA ASP A 62 -23.76 -8.63 22.79
C ASP A 62 -24.43 -7.26 22.89
N ASN A 63 -23.85 -6.27 22.21
CA ASN A 63 -24.44 -4.93 22.09
C ASN A 63 -25.36 -4.75 20.87
N GLY A 64 -25.80 -5.85 20.25
CA GLY A 64 -26.80 -5.88 19.19
C GLY A 64 -26.27 -5.48 17.80
N LEU A 65 -24.94 -5.50 17.61
CA LEU A 65 -24.33 -5.32 16.29
C LEU A 65 -24.30 -6.65 15.52
N ILE A 66 -24.31 -6.55 14.20
CA ILE A 66 -24.07 -7.69 13.31
C ILE A 66 -22.64 -7.60 12.79
N ILE A 67 -21.86 -8.65 12.99
CA ILE A 67 -20.53 -8.79 12.42
C ILE A 67 -20.67 -9.29 10.99
N ALA A 68 -20.25 -8.47 10.04
CA ALA A 68 -20.26 -8.81 8.62
C ALA A 68 -18.83 -9.08 8.16
N SER A 69 -18.65 -10.07 7.28
CA SER A 69 -17.35 -10.44 6.72
C SER A 69 -17.48 -11.10 5.36
N ALA A 70 -16.36 -11.18 4.62
CA ALA A 70 -16.20 -12.04 3.45
C ALA A 70 -14.97 -12.93 3.61
N ASP A 71 -14.94 -14.05 2.91
CA ASP A 71 -13.75 -14.89 2.82
C ASP A 71 -12.61 -14.21 2.04
N ARG A 72 -12.97 -13.38 1.07
CA ARG A 72 -12.08 -12.51 0.29
C ARG A 72 -12.80 -11.23 -0.08
N TYR A 73 -12.07 -10.13 -0.15
CA TYR A 73 -12.66 -8.83 -0.49
C TYR A 73 -12.36 -8.41 -1.93
N VAL A 74 -11.34 -8.98 -2.57
CA VAL A 74 -11.05 -8.78 -3.99
C VAL A 74 -10.91 -10.15 -4.67
N VAL A 75 -11.68 -10.36 -5.74
CA VAL A 75 -11.75 -11.62 -6.49
C VAL A 75 -11.66 -11.36 -7.99
N GLU A 76 -11.32 -12.40 -8.75
CA GLU A 76 -11.44 -12.36 -10.20
C GLU A 76 -12.88 -12.68 -10.64
N ALA A 77 -13.29 -12.13 -11.77
CA ALA A 77 -14.57 -12.50 -12.38
C ALA A 77 -14.60 -14.01 -12.69
N GLY A 78 -15.69 -14.67 -12.33
CA GLY A 78 -15.84 -16.13 -12.38
C GLY A 78 -15.54 -16.84 -11.06
N GLU A 79 -14.93 -16.17 -10.09
CA GLU A 79 -14.67 -16.76 -8.78
C GLU A 79 -15.90 -16.70 -7.85
N LYS A 80 -15.91 -17.64 -6.89
CA LYS A 80 -16.89 -17.64 -5.80
C LYS A 80 -16.47 -16.68 -4.70
N ILE A 81 -17.45 -16.03 -4.09
CA ILE A 81 -17.30 -15.28 -2.87
C ILE A 81 -18.31 -15.73 -1.84
N ASN A 82 -17.90 -15.82 -0.60
CA ASN A 82 -18.77 -16.12 0.53
C ASN A 82 -18.79 -14.92 1.48
N VAL A 83 -20.00 -14.38 1.74
CA VAL A 83 -20.21 -13.32 2.73
C VAL A 83 -20.99 -13.89 3.91
N SER A 84 -20.66 -13.46 5.10
CA SER A 84 -21.31 -13.91 6.34
C SER A 84 -21.73 -12.72 7.21
N PHE A 85 -22.85 -12.95 7.94
CA PHE A 85 -23.41 -11.99 8.89
C PHE A 85 -23.75 -12.74 10.17
N LYS A 86 -23.09 -12.40 11.27
CA LYS A 86 -23.22 -13.06 12.57
C LYS A 86 -23.83 -12.14 13.60
N SER A 87 -24.85 -12.60 14.30
CA SER A 87 -25.56 -11.89 15.37
C SER A 87 -25.84 -12.82 16.56
N ASN A 88 -26.46 -12.30 17.63
CA ASN A 88 -27.00 -13.10 18.73
C ASN A 88 -28.55 -13.28 18.64
N CYS A 89 -29.16 -13.04 17.49
CA CYS A 89 -30.58 -13.08 17.31
C CYS A 89 -31.02 -14.25 16.42
N PRO A 90 -31.37 -15.45 16.99
CA PRO A 90 -31.79 -16.62 16.21
C PRO A 90 -33.05 -16.37 15.36
N SER A 91 -33.86 -15.40 15.73
CA SER A 91 -35.08 -15.01 15.02
C SER A 91 -34.85 -13.84 14.04
N LEU A 92 -33.60 -13.44 13.77
CA LEU A 92 -33.30 -12.41 12.80
C LEU A 92 -33.90 -12.78 11.45
N LYS A 93 -34.62 -11.86 10.84
CA LYS A 93 -35.13 -11.96 9.47
C LYS A 93 -34.70 -10.75 8.69
N GLY A 94 -34.28 -10.95 7.46
CA GLY A 94 -33.82 -9.86 6.62
C GLY A 94 -33.82 -10.22 5.14
N LYS A 95 -33.49 -9.22 4.34
CA LYS A 95 -33.25 -9.33 2.92
C LYS A 95 -31.78 -9.09 2.62
N LEU A 96 -31.19 -9.96 1.86
CA LEU A 96 -29.85 -9.75 1.34
C LEU A 96 -29.95 -9.11 -0.04
N LEU A 97 -29.24 -7.99 -0.20
CA LEU A 97 -29.18 -7.26 -1.45
C LEU A 97 -27.76 -7.30 -2.00
N LEU A 98 -27.62 -7.41 -3.30
CA LEU A 98 -26.36 -7.18 -4.04
C LEU A 98 -26.53 -5.94 -4.90
N ASN A 99 -25.72 -4.91 -4.64
CA ASN A 99 -25.83 -3.60 -5.30
C ASN A 99 -27.26 -3.03 -5.28
N GLY A 100 -27.94 -3.17 -4.14
CA GLY A 100 -29.30 -2.69 -3.94
C GLY A 100 -30.43 -3.61 -4.50
N LYS A 101 -30.09 -4.65 -5.27
CA LYS A 101 -31.07 -5.63 -5.76
C LYS A 101 -31.17 -6.82 -4.81
N GLU A 102 -32.39 -7.19 -4.41
CA GLU A 102 -32.65 -8.36 -3.57
C GLU A 102 -32.19 -9.64 -4.27
N VAL A 103 -31.38 -10.45 -3.56
CA VAL A 103 -30.85 -11.74 -4.04
C VAL A 103 -31.28 -12.91 -3.19
N ALA A 104 -31.68 -12.68 -1.93
CA ALA A 104 -32.20 -13.72 -1.03
C ALA A 104 -32.99 -13.12 0.13
N GLU A 105 -34.02 -13.85 0.61
CA GLU A 105 -34.54 -13.72 1.95
C GLU A 105 -33.72 -14.61 2.89
N VAL A 106 -33.36 -14.09 4.06
CA VAL A 106 -32.44 -14.76 4.99
C VAL A 106 -32.99 -14.71 6.41
N SER A 107 -32.61 -15.73 7.21
CA SER A 107 -32.99 -15.78 8.62
C SER A 107 -31.97 -16.55 9.47
N GLY A 108 -31.91 -16.23 10.77
CA GLY A 108 -31.03 -16.86 11.73
C GLY A 108 -29.93 -15.93 12.22
N ASP A 109 -29.14 -16.41 13.17
CA ASP A 109 -28.05 -15.68 13.82
C ASP A 109 -26.69 -15.81 13.09
N ASN A 110 -26.61 -16.75 12.15
CA ASN A 110 -25.42 -16.97 11.33
C ASN A 110 -25.84 -17.17 9.86
N ILE A 111 -25.87 -16.07 9.13
CA ILE A 111 -26.29 -16.02 7.73
C ILE A 111 -25.04 -16.12 6.85
N ASN A 112 -25.01 -17.12 5.96
CA ASN A 112 -23.95 -17.28 4.96
C ASN A 112 -24.58 -17.25 3.57
N TYR A 113 -23.94 -16.51 2.66
CA TYR A 113 -24.36 -16.42 1.28
C TYR A 113 -23.17 -16.56 0.34
N THR A 114 -23.24 -17.53 -0.55
CA THR A 114 -22.18 -17.79 -1.54
C THR A 114 -22.72 -17.53 -2.93
N THR A 115 -21.97 -16.82 -3.74
CA THR A 115 -22.31 -16.54 -5.15
C THR A 115 -21.07 -16.50 -6.03
N ILE A 116 -21.26 -16.61 -7.34
CA ILE A 116 -20.20 -16.40 -8.33
C ILE A 116 -20.35 -14.95 -8.83
N ILE A 117 -19.23 -14.24 -8.87
CA ILE A 117 -19.18 -12.86 -9.42
C ILE A 117 -18.68 -12.94 -10.86
N ASN A 118 -19.55 -12.68 -11.82
CA ASN A 118 -19.23 -12.82 -13.24
C ASN A 118 -18.71 -11.52 -13.88
N GLU A 119 -18.96 -10.37 -13.28
CA GLU A 119 -18.65 -9.07 -13.87
C GLU A 119 -17.74 -8.27 -12.94
N PRO A 120 -16.72 -7.56 -13.46
CA PRO A 120 -15.89 -6.64 -12.69
C PRO A 120 -16.70 -5.52 -12.03
N GLY A 121 -16.09 -4.83 -11.08
CA GLY A 121 -16.63 -3.69 -10.36
C GLY A 121 -17.00 -3.98 -8.91
N GLU A 122 -17.43 -2.95 -8.20
CA GLU A 122 -17.79 -3.02 -6.78
C GLU A 122 -19.05 -3.87 -6.57
N LYS A 123 -19.04 -4.70 -5.53
CA LYS A 123 -20.11 -5.61 -5.12
C LYS A 123 -20.44 -5.36 -3.65
N ILE A 124 -21.54 -4.67 -3.43
CA ILE A 124 -22.00 -4.32 -2.08
C ILE A 124 -23.10 -5.30 -1.68
N PHE A 125 -22.76 -6.20 -0.75
CA PHE A 125 -23.72 -7.11 -0.12
C PHE A 125 -24.30 -6.44 1.11
N THR A 126 -25.59 -6.12 1.10
CA THR A 126 -26.26 -5.44 2.20
C THR A 126 -27.29 -6.35 2.81
N LEU A 127 -27.16 -6.65 4.11
CA LEU A 127 -28.21 -7.25 4.91
C LEU A 127 -29.11 -6.14 5.46
N ALA A 128 -30.35 -6.06 4.96
CA ALA A 128 -31.37 -5.18 5.48
C ALA A 128 -32.26 -5.97 6.46
N TYR A 129 -32.32 -5.51 7.73
CA TYR A 129 -33.03 -6.20 8.80
C TYR A 129 -33.80 -5.20 9.66
N GLY A 130 -35.04 -5.46 9.96
CA GLY A 130 -35.98 -4.74 10.81
C GLY A 130 -35.71 -3.24 11.06
N ASN A 131 -36.75 -2.43 11.04
CA ASN A 131 -36.73 -1.00 11.41
C ASN A 131 -35.72 -0.12 10.64
N GLY A 132 -35.47 -0.46 9.36
CA GLY A 132 -34.54 0.31 8.52
C GLY A 132 -33.05 0.11 8.84
N LYS A 133 -32.71 -0.88 9.67
CA LYS A 133 -31.32 -1.24 9.98
C LYS A 133 -30.69 -2.01 8.83
N GLN A 134 -29.42 -1.77 8.60
CA GLN A 134 -28.64 -2.48 7.60
C GLN A 134 -27.16 -2.57 7.98
N THR A 135 -26.50 -3.61 7.48
CA THR A 135 -25.04 -3.74 7.51
C THR A 135 -24.57 -4.27 6.18
N SER A 136 -23.33 -3.96 5.79
CA SER A 136 -22.84 -4.28 4.45
C SER A 136 -21.43 -4.89 4.48
N VAL A 137 -21.15 -5.69 3.44
CA VAL A 137 -19.82 -6.13 3.04
C VAL A 137 -19.55 -5.55 1.66
N GLU A 138 -18.41 -4.90 1.51
CA GLU A 138 -18.00 -4.29 0.25
C GLU A 138 -16.85 -5.10 -0.36
N CYS A 139 -17.07 -5.66 -1.54
CA CYS A 139 -16.10 -6.44 -2.29
C CYS A 139 -15.83 -5.81 -3.66
N LEU A 140 -14.69 -6.14 -4.25
CA LEU A 140 -14.33 -5.74 -5.61
C LEU A 140 -14.11 -7.00 -6.45
N ALA A 141 -14.68 -7.03 -7.66
CA ALA A 141 -14.29 -7.98 -8.67
C ALA A 141 -13.44 -7.28 -9.74
N VAL A 142 -12.34 -7.90 -10.13
CA VAL A 142 -11.53 -7.51 -11.29
C VAL A 142 -11.72 -8.53 -12.40
N SER A 143 -11.48 -8.16 -13.65
CA SER A 143 -11.63 -9.10 -14.77
C SER A 143 -10.69 -10.28 -14.64
N ASN A 144 -9.39 -10.00 -14.48
CA ASN A 144 -8.31 -10.95 -14.25
C ASN A 144 -7.07 -10.19 -13.78
N PHE A 145 -6.35 -10.71 -12.79
CA PHE A 145 -5.17 -10.02 -12.22
C PHE A 145 -4.05 -9.84 -13.25
N ASP A 146 -3.77 -10.83 -14.08
CA ASP A 146 -2.74 -10.73 -15.10
C ASP A 146 -3.09 -9.71 -16.19
N SER A 147 -4.37 -9.65 -16.58
CA SER A 147 -4.88 -8.64 -17.53
C SER A 147 -4.77 -7.24 -16.94
N LEU A 148 -5.11 -7.07 -15.67
CA LEU A 148 -5.01 -5.79 -14.98
C LEU A 148 -3.55 -5.27 -14.96
N VAL A 149 -2.59 -6.14 -14.61
CA VAL A 149 -1.15 -5.84 -14.66
C VAL A 149 -0.73 -5.47 -16.08
N ASN A 150 -1.16 -6.25 -17.08
CA ASN A 150 -0.81 -5.99 -18.47
C ASN A 150 -1.35 -4.64 -18.95
N HIS A 151 -2.63 -4.35 -18.70
CA HIS A 151 -3.24 -3.07 -19.08
C HIS A 151 -2.53 -1.89 -18.41
N ARG A 152 -2.16 -2.03 -17.12
CA ARG A 152 -1.38 -1.01 -16.42
C ARG A 152 -0.02 -0.78 -17.07
N CYS A 153 0.71 -1.83 -17.41
CA CYS A 153 2.01 -1.72 -18.09
C CYS A 153 1.90 -1.06 -19.46
N GLN A 154 0.88 -1.42 -20.25
CA GLN A 154 0.61 -0.79 -21.55
C GLN A 154 0.26 0.69 -21.41
N PHE A 155 -0.51 1.04 -20.36
CA PHE A 155 -0.85 2.43 -20.05
C PHE A 155 0.40 3.24 -19.67
N ILE A 156 1.24 2.73 -18.78
CA ILE A 156 2.50 3.38 -18.41
C ILE A 156 3.37 3.63 -19.65
N ALA A 157 3.62 2.61 -20.46
CA ALA A 157 4.48 2.72 -21.63
C ALA A 157 3.89 3.62 -22.73
N GLY A 158 2.55 3.73 -22.80
CA GLY A 158 1.85 4.51 -23.84
C GLY A 158 1.51 5.94 -23.45
N HIS A 159 1.27 6.20 -22.16
CA HIS A 159 0.69 7.45 -21.68
C HIS A 159 1.50 8.15 -20.59
N GLN A 160 2.36 7.43 -19.84
CA GLN A 160 3.10 8.03 -18.72
C GLN A 160 4.59 8.22 -18.99
N GLN A 161 5.11 7.73 -20.12
CA GLN A 161 6.49 8.00 -20.50
C GLN A 161 6.60 9.34 -21.23
N PHE A 162 7.39 10.26 -20.69
CA PHE A 162 7.67 11.55 -21.31
C PHE A 162 8.81 11.42 -22.33
N ILE A 163 8.51 11.64 -23.60
CA ILE A 163 9.48 11.60 -24.70
C ILE A 163 9.51 12.95 -25.41
N LYS A 164 10.61 13.70 -25.19
CA LYS A 164 10.83 15.02 -25.84
C LYS A 164 12.32 15.20 -26.12
N PRO A 165 12.73 15.17 -27.38
CA PRO A 165 14.14 15.37 -27.74
C PRO A 165 14.71 16.69 -27.17
N GLY A 166 15.89 16.63 -26.55
CA GLY A 166 16.55 17.77 -25.93
C GLY A 166 16.07 18.14 -24.52
N ASP A 167 14.96 17.59 -24.04
CA ASP A 167 14.53 17.77 -22.65
C ASP A 167 15.27 16.77 -21.75
N PRO A 168 15.90 17.20 -20.63
CA PRO A 168 16.61 16.29 -19.74
C PRO A 168 15.70 15.24 -19.06
N ARG A 169 14.38 15.46 -19.02
CA ARG A 169 13.38 14.51 -18.48
C ARG A 169 12.98 13.45 -19.51
N SER A 170 13.41 13.56 -20.76
CA SER A 170 13.04 12.60 -21.81
C SER A 170 13.37 11.17 -21.40
N GLY A 171 12.40 10.26 -21.46
CA GLY A 171 12.48 8.89 -21.00
C GLY A 171 11.95 8.67 -19.58
N ALA A 172 11.70 9.72 -18.81
CA ALA A 172 11.09 9.61 -17.48
C ALA A 172 9.65 9.08 -17.55
N PHE A 173 9.23 8.38 -16.49
CA PHE A 173 7.83 8.19 -16.19
C PHE A 173 7.34 9.35 -15.32
N ILE A 174 6.18 9.90 -15.68
CA ILE A 174 5.64 11.11 -15.05
C ILE A 174 4.22 10.82 -14.55
N VAL A 175 3.82 11.54 -13.50
CA VAL A 175 2.46 11.51 -12.98
C VAL A 175 1.45 11.80 -14.09
N TYR A 176 0.37 11.05 -14.13
CA TYR A 176 -0.72 11.25 -15.06
C TYR A 176 -1.95 11.76 -14.31
N ASP A 177 -2.55 12.82 -14.81
CA ASP A 177 -3.79 13.38 -14.27
C ASP A 177 -4.99 12.82 -15.05
N ASN A 178 -5.78 11.96 -14.39
CA ASN A 178 -6.95 11.33 -15.00
C ASN A 178 -8.09 12.31 -15.32
N ASP A 179 -8.16 13.47 -14.68
CA ASP A 179 -9.18 14.48 -14.98
C ASP A 179 -8.87 15.24 -16.26
N THR A 180 -7.59 15.54 -16.51
CA THR A 180 -7.16 16.28 -17.69
C THR A 180 -6.65 15.38 -18.80
N GLU A 181 -6.56 14.09 -18.55
CA GLU A 181 -6.04 13.05 -19.45
C GLU A 181 -4.66 13.39 -20.02
N SER A 182 -3.78 13.92 -19.16
CA SER A 182 -2.47 14.41 -19.56
C SER A 182 -1.39 14.18 -18.51
N LEU A 183 -0.13 14.26 -18.93
CA LEU A 183 1.00 14.22 -18.03
C LEU A 183 1.04 15.48 -17.14
N TYR A 184 1.21 15.28 -15.84
CA TYR A 184 1.43 16.34 -14.89
C TYR A 184 2.94 16.67 -14.84
N ILE A 185 3.35 17.70 -15.56
CA ILE A 185 4.77 18.11 -15.60
C ILE A 185 4.99 19.19 -14.55
N ASN A 186 5.78 18.87 -13.53
CA ASN A 186 6.08 19.80 -12.44
C ASN A 186 6.75 21.09 -12.98
N GLY A 187 6.26 22.23 -12.51
CA GLY A 187 6.75 23.56 -12.90
C GLY A 187 6.02 24.21 -14.09
N GLU A 188 5.39 23.45 -14.97
CA GLU A 188 4.57 24.02 -16.07
C GLU A 188 3.19 24.45 -15.58
N SER A 189 2.64 23.74 -14.60
CA SER A 189 1.33 24.03 -14.01
C SER A 189 1.38 24.98 -12.80
N GLY A 190 2.57 25.47 -12.42
CA GLY A 190 2.76 26.30 -11.23
C GLY A 190 2.60 25.54 -9.91
N SER A 191 2.41 24.24 -9.93
CA SER A 191 2.30 23.42 -8.74
C SER A 191 3.68 23.14 -8.15
N LYS A 192 3.82 23.30 -6.84
CA LYS A 192 5.07 23.09 -6.08
C LYS A 192 5.04 21.76 -5.32
N ARG A 193 4.40 20.72 -5.85
CA ARG A 193 4.27 19.44 -5.16
C ARG A 193 5.53 18.62 -5.36
N SER A 194 6.32 18.49 -4.31
CA SER A 194 7.63 17.82 -4.36
C SER A 194 7.57 16.32 -4.65
N ASP A 195 6.45 15.65 -4.34
CA ASP A 195 6.32 14.21 -4.58
C ASP A 195 5.84 13.87 -6.00
N CYS A 196 5.71 14.85 -6.87
CA CYS A 196 5.38 14.68 -8.29
C CYS A 196 6.61 14.85 -9.21
N ASP A 197 7.84 14.88 -8.65
CA ASP A 197 9.07 14.91 -9.45
C ASP A 197 9.18 13.64 -10.32
N GLU A 198 9.86 13.73 -11.46
CA GLU A 198 9.95 12.70 -12.49
C GLU A 198 10.66 11.39 -12.06
N ALA A 199 11.44 11.44 -10.99
CA ALA A 199 12.05 10.25 -10.38
C ALA A 199 11.21 9.76 -9.16
N ARG A 200 11.81 9.67 -7.98
CA ARG A 200 11.16 9.30 -6.72
C ARG A 200 10.34 8.00 -6.84
N GLU A 201 9.10 8.03 -6.41
CA GLU A 201 8.17 6.91 -6.39
C GLU A 201 7.85 6.35 -7.79
N ARG A 202 8.03 7.18 -8.87
CA ARG A 202 7.84 6.74 -10.28
C ARG A 202 8.80 5.63 -10.71
N VAL A 203 9.84 5.37 -9.93
CA VAL A 203 10.74 4.22 -10.16
C VAL A 203 9.97 2.89 -10.17
N ALA A 204 8.88 2.79 -9.42
CA ALA A 204 7.98 1.63 -9.45
C ALA A 204 7.48 1.30 -10.86
N MET A 205 7.19 2.32 -11.69
CA MET A 205 6.74 2.10 -13.07
C MET A 205 7.79 1.34 -13.88
N GLY A 206 9.07 1.72 -13.73
CA GLY A 206 10.17 1.02 -14.40
C GLY A 206 10.36 -0.41 -13.92
N ILE A 207 10.26 -0.65 -12.62
CA ILE A 207 10.33 -2.00 -12.04
C ILE A 207 9.16 -2.86 -12.52
N LEU A 208 7.94 -2.32 -12.50
CA LEU A 208 6.74 -3.02 -12.95
C LEU A 208 6.83 -3.43 -14.42
N LEU A 209 7.28 -2.52 -15.30
CA LEU A 209 7.50 -2.85 -16.71
C LEU A 209 8.55 -3.94 -16.89
N ALA A 210 9.63 -3.93 -16.10
CA ALA A 210 10.68 -4.94 -16.17
C ALA A 210 10.18 -6.32 -15.72
N LEU A 211 9.40 -6.38 -14.63
CA LEU A 211 8.78 -7.61 -14.16
C LEU A 211 7.77 -8.17 -15.19
N GLN A 212 6.96 -7.31 -15.79
CA GLN A 212 6.01 -7.73 -16.82
C GLN A 212 6.73 -8.16 -18.11
N TYR A 213 7.81 -7.49 -18.51
CA TYR A 213 8.63 -7.92 -19.64
C TYR A 213 9.22 -9.33 -19.43
N GLN A 214 9.68 -9.66 -18.22
CA GLN A 214 10.16 -11.01 -17.89
C GLN A 214 9.08 -12.09 -18.11
N ARG A 215 7.81 -11.73 -17.98
CA ARG A 215 6.65 -12.63 -18.15
C ARG A 215 6.19 -12.73 -19.60
N THR A 216 6.27 -11.63 -20.36
CA THR A 216 5.60 -11.49 -21.67
C THR A 216 6.56 -11.34 -22.86
N SER A 217 7.79 -10.90 -22.61
CA SER A 217 8.76 -10.51 -23.66
C SER A 217 8.23 -9.40 -24.60
N ASP A 218 7.31 -8.56 -24.14
CA ASP A 218 6.73 -7.48 -24.96
C ASP A 218 7.78 -6.41 -25.27
N LYS A 219 8.10 -6.28 -26.55
CA LYS A 219 9.12 -5.34 -27.04
C LYS A 219 8.81 -3.89 -26.69
N LYS A 220 7.54 -3.48 -26.67
CA LYS A 220 7.13 -2.11 -26.32
C LYS A 220 7.57 -1.76 -24.89
N LEU A 221 7.47 -2.72 -23.95
CA LEU A 221 7.90 -2.52 -22.58
C LEU A 221 9.43 -2.39 -22.49
N MET A 222 10.17 -3.19 -23.26
CA MET A 222 11.63 -3.08 -23.30
C MET A 222 12.10 -1.76 -23.93
N ASP A 223 11.43 -1.28 -24.99
CA ASP A 223 11.75 0.02 -25.58
C ASP A 223 11.52 1.15 -24.58
N ALA A 224 10.43 1.12 -23.82
CA ALA A 224 10.17 2.07 -22.74
C ALA A 224 11.22 1.97 -21.61
N LEU A 225 11.64 0.77 -21.23
CA LEU A 225 12.70 0.54 -20.24
C LEU A 225 14.05 1.10 -20.69
N ASN A 226 14.42 0.94 -21.96
CA ASN A 226 15.68 1.51 -22.50
C ASN A 226 15.69 3.05 -22.42
N ASN A 227 14.57 3.68 -22.71
CA ASN A 227 14.39 5.12 -22.52
C ASN A 227 14.53 5.51 -21.04
N TYR A 228 13.92 4.73 -20.14
CA TYR A 228 13.96 4.98 -18.71
C TYR A 228 15.35 4.76 -18.11
N VAL A 229 16.09 3.73 -18.52
CA VAL A 229 17.50 3.54 -18.17
C VAL A 229 18.31 4.80 -18.52
N SER A 230 18.09 5.34 -19.72
CA SER A 230 18.78 6.57 -20.15
C SER A 230 18.43 7.78 -19.26
N PHE A 231 17.17 7.86 -18.79
CA PHE A 231 16.75 8.89 -17.84
C PHE A 231 17.40 8.69 -16.45
N ILE A 232 17.36 7.48 -15.88
CA ILE A 232 17.97 7.19 -14.57
C ILE A 232 19.46 7.50 -14.57
N ARG A 233 20.17 7.24 -15.68
CA ARG A 233 21.58 7.63 -15.84
C ARG A 233 21.79 9.14 -15.74
N ARG A 234 20.83 9.99 -16.09
CA ARG A 234 20.93 11.45 -15.98
C ARG A 234 20.70 11.97 -14.57
N ILE A 235 19.86 11.29 -13.77
CA ILE A 235 19.62 11.71 -12.38
C ILE A 235 20.60 11.10 -11.38
N GLN A 236 21.36 10.10 -11.78
CA GLN A 236 22.37 9.46 -10.96
C GLN A 236 23.78 9.91 -11.38
N LYS A 237 24.54 10.45 -10.42
CA LYS A 237 25.93 10.89 -10.66
C LYS A 237 26.89 9.70 -10.74
N PRO A 238 28.13 9.88 -11.25
CA PRO A 238 29.12 8.80 -11.30
C PRO A 238 29.48 8.20 -9.94
N ASP A 239 29.30 8.93 -8.85
CA ASP A 239 29.50 8.46 -7.48
C ASP A 239 28.25 7.82 -6.88
N TYR A 240 27.24 7.55 -7.71
CA TYR A 240 25.91 6.99 -7.35
C TYR A 240 25.04 7.93 -6.49
N THR A 241 25.38 9.18 -6.32
CA THR A 241 24.43 10.16 -5.75
C THR A 241 23.19 10.23 -6.65
N THR A 242 22.03 9.97 -6.06
CA THR A 242 20.78 9.80 -6.81
C THR A 242 19.79 10.92 -6.46
N ASN A 243 19.41 11.73 -7.46
CA ASN A 243 18.52 12.88 -7.28
C ASN A 243 17.06 12.51 -7.53
N SER A 244 16.14 13.34 -7.05
CA SER A 244 14.70 13.21 -7.25
C SER A 244 14.22 13.70 -8.60
N THR A 245 15.03 14.56 -9.25
CA THR A 245 14.70 15.27 -10.48
C THR A 245 15.98 15.56 -11.25
N VAL A 246 15.87 15.90 -12.51
CA VAL A 246 17.00 16.37 -13.34
C VAL A 246 17.52 17.75 -12.90
N ASP A 247 16.78 18.51 -12.12
CA ASP A 247 17.27 19.71 -11.47
C ASP A 247 18.09 19.36 -10.23
N PHE A 248 19.41 19.36 -10.37
CA PHE A 248 20.36 19.05 -9.29
C PHE A 248 20.32 20.00 -8.08
N LYS A 249 19.49 21.02 -8.09
CA LYS A 249 19.17 21.81 -6.89
C LYS A 249 18.26 21.07 -5.94
N SER A 250 17.59 20.00 -6.38
CA SER A 250 16.80 19.15 -5.51
C SER A 250 17.69 18.45 -4.50
N LYS A 251 17.23 18.37 -3.26
CA LYS A 251 17.95 17.72 -2.19
C LYS A 251 18.10 16.23 -2.47
N ASN A 252 19.26 15.68 -2.13
CA ASN A 252 19.51 14.26 -2.05
C ASN A 252 18.55 13.64 -1.03
N ARG A 253 17.62 12.77 -1.47
CA ARG A 253 16.60 12.13 -0.64
C ARG A 253 16.96 10.67 -0.41
N GLY A 254 17.01 10.24 0.84
CA GLY A 254 17.41 8.87 1.20
C GLY A 254 16.57 7.77 0.55
N TYR A 255 15.28 7.99 0.38
CA TYR A 255 14.37 7.04 -0.25
C TYR A 255 14.66 6.76 -1.73
N ASN A 256 15.34 7.66 -2.45
CA ASN A 256 15.66 7.45 -3.86
C ASN A 256 16.61 6.25 -4.07
N TYR A 257 17.50 5.99 -3.11
CA TYR A 257 18.57 5.00 -3.26
C TYR A 257 18.05 3.55 -3.29
N PRO A 258 17.23 3.10 -2.33
CA PRO A 258 16.71 1.72 -2.39
C PRO A 258 15.87 1.50 -3.64
N TRP A 259 15.04 2.46 -4.05
CA TRP A 259 14.23 2.32 -5.26
C TRP A 259 15.05 2.21 -6.54
N VAL A 260 16.06 3.07 -6.71
CA VAL A 260 16.92 3.02 -7.91
C VAL A 260 17.84 1.80 -7.87
N ALA A 261 18.30 1.35 -6.70
CA ALA A 261 19.05 0.10 -6.57
C ALA A 261 18.20 -1.11 -6.98
N ASP A 262 16.93 -1.14 -6.53
CA ASP A 262 15.95 -2.18 -6.88
C ASP A 262 15.70 -2.21 -8.40
N PHE A 263 15.53 -1.05 -9.03
CA PHE A 263 15.43 -0.95 -10.48
C PHE A 263 16.67 -1.53 -11.19
N TRP A 264 17.88 -1.22 -10.73
CA TRP A 264 19.09 -1.76 -11.33
C TRP A 264 19.20 -3.29 -11.19
N PHE A 265 18.91 -3.82 -10.01
CA PHE A 265 18.92 -5.28 -9.81
C PHE A 265 17.82 -5.96 -10.63
N THR A 266 16.65 -5.37 -10.74
CA THR A 266 15.57 -5.87 -11.59
C THR A 266 15.97 -5.83 -13.08
N MET A 267 16.62 -4.77 -13.55
CA MET A 267 17.15 -4.70 -14.91
C MET A 267 18.25 -5.75 -15.17
N PHE A 268 19.07 -6.08 -14.16
CA PHE A 268 19.99 -7.21 -14.28
C PHE A 268 19.22 -8.53 -14.47
N ARG A 269 18.22 -8.82 -13.65
CA ARG A 269 17.37 -10.02 -13.78
C ARG A 269 16.69 -10.08 -15.15
N THR A 270 16.37 -8.93 -15.72
CA THR A 270 15.69 -8.81 -17.02
C THR A 270 16.63 -9.03 -18.21
N THR A 271 17.88 -8.56 -18.14
CA THR A 271 18.77 -8.47 -19.31
C THR A 271 20.06 -9.28 -19.19
N GLY A 272 20.43 -9.70 -17.99
CA GLY A 272 21.72 -10.33 -17.71
C GLY A 272 22.93 -9.37 -17.74
N ASN A 273 22.71 -8.07 -17.95
CA ASN A 273 23.81 -7.11 -18.04
C ASN A 273 24.42 -6.82 -16.66
N LYS A 274 25.63 -7.35 -16.43
CA LYS A 274 26.37 -7.23 -15.16
C LYS A 274 26.69 -5.79 -14.74
N GLN A 275 26.61 -4.81 -15.65
CA GLN A 275 26.76 -3.41 -15.26
C GLN A 275 25.65 -2.98 -14.28
N TYR A 276 24.43 -3.47 -14.45
CA TYR A 276 23.33 -3.17 -13.54
C TYR A 276 23.53 -3.73 -12.13
N LEU A 277 24.25 -4.85 -11.96
CA LEU A 277 24.65 -5.31 -10.62
C LEU A 277 25.59 -4.30 -9.93
N LYS A 278 26.58 -3.78 -10.67
CA LYS A 278 27.50 -2.75 -10.16
C LYS A 278 26.74 -1.46 -9.80
N ASP A 279 25.76 -1.09 -10.63
CA ASP A 279 24.97 0.11 -10.41
C ASP A 279 24.08 -0.03 -9.17
N GLY A 280 23.42 -1.18 -8.97
CA GLY A 280 22.64 -1.48 -7.78
C GLY A 280 23.51 -1.48 -6.51
N TYR A 281 24.67 -2.15 -6.55
CA TYR A 281 25.65 -2.14 -5.47
C TYR A 281 26.11 -0.71 -5.13
N GLY A 282 26.59 0.04 -6.13
CA GLY A 282 27.08 1.40 -5.94
C GLY A 282 26.00 2.32 -5.34
N THR A 283 24.75 2.15 -5.78
CA THR A 283 23.60 2.92 -5.27
C THR A 283 23.34 2.63 -3.79
N LEU A 284 23.34 1.36 -3.36
CA LEU A 284 23.19 1.02 -1.93
C LEU A 284 24.38 1.48 -1.09
N ARG A 285 25.61 1.41 -1.62
CA ARG A 285 26.78 1.96 -0.93
C ARG A 285 26.70 3.47 -0.77
N ALA A 286 26.12 4.18 -1.74
CA ALA A 286 25.87 5.61 -1.64
C ALA A 286 24.78 5.93 -0.58
N LEU A 287 23.73 5.11 -0.44
CA LEU A 287 22.78 5.23 0.65
C LEU A 287 23.50 5.23 2.01
N VAL A 288 24.30 4.20 2.30
CA VAL A 288 25.02 4.08 3.56
C VAL A 288 26.01 5.23 3.78
N ARG A 289 26.69 5.67 2.73
CA ARG A 289 27.61 6.80 2.80
C ARG A 289 26.93 8.10 3.27
N TYR A 290 25.73 8.39 2.76
CA TYR A 290 25.03 9.65 3.04
C TYR A 290 24.09 9.58 4.24
N PHE A 291 23.41 8.46 4.45
CA PHE A 291 22.33 8.34 5.44
C PHE A 291 22.67 7.41 6.60
N LYS A 292 23.83 6.73 6.53
CA LYS A 292 24.30 5.79 7.57
C LYS A 292 23.35 4.59 7.75
N HIS A 293 23.56 3.82 8.79
CA HIS A 293 22.81 2.58 9.07
C HIS A 293 21.50 2.83 9.84
N GLY A 294 21.25 4.04 10.34
CA GLY A 294 20.05 4.38 11.12
C GLY A 294 18.90 4.95 10.31
N PHE A 295 18.96 4.92 8.97
CA PHE A 295 17.90 5.45 8.11
C PHE A 295 16.86 4.37 7.80
N TYR A 296 15.61 4.62 8.15
CA TYR A 296 14.49 3.71 7.90
C TYR A 296 13.99 3.89 6.47
N CYS A 297 14.55 3.10 5.57
CA CYS A 297 14.19 3.12 4.15
C CYS A 297 13.00 2.24 3.84
N ILE A 298 12.18 2.66 2.90
CA ILE A 298 11.14 1.82 2.31
C ILE A 298 11.82 0.71 1.49
N ASN A 299 11.63 -0.53 1.92
CA ASN A 299 12.00 -1.78 1.25
C ASN A 299 13.39 -1.78 0.57
N ILE A 300 14.44 -2.01 1.36
CA ILE A 300 15.81 -2.18 0.83
C ILE A 300 15.88 -3.50 0.05
N PRO A 301 16.37 -3.52 -1.20
CA PRO A 301 16.47 -4.72 -2.02
C PRO A 301 17.63 -5.62 -1.56
N THR A 302 17.43 -6.33 -0.43
CA THR A 302 18.45 -7.21 0.19
C THR A 302 18.82 -8.40 -0.70
N TYR A 303 17.94 -8.80 -1.62
CA TYR A 303 18.21 -9.84 -2.61
C TYR A 303 19.40 -9.52 -3.55
N GLY A 304 19.79 -8.23 -3.62
CA GLY A 304 21.01 -7.81 -4.31
C GLY A 304 22.26 -8.51 -3.81
N TYR A 305 22.31 -8.90 -2.52
CA TYR A 305 23.38 -9.75 -1.97
C TYR A 305 23.49 -11.09 -2.72
N THR A 306 22.39 -11.79 -2.87
CA THR A 306 22.35 -13.09 -3.55
C THR A 306 22.75 -12.95 -5.01
N LEU A 307 22.20 -11.95 -5.70
CA LEU A 307 22.54 -11.69 -7.11
C LEU A 307 24.03 -11.41 -7.31
N LEU A 308 24.63 -10.59 -6.46
CA LEU A 308 26.08 -10.30 -6.52
C LEU A 308 26.91 -11.55 -6.29
N LYS A 309 26.60 -12.31 -5.24
CA LYS A 309 27.32 -13.53 -4.86
C LYS A 309 27.30 -14.60 -5.96
N GLU A 310 26.12 -14.86 -6.51
CA GLU A 310 25.91 -15.84 -7.58
C GLU A 310 26.62 -15.47 -8.90
N ASN A 311 26.88 -14.17 -9.11
CA ASN A 311 27.51 -13.66 -10.32
C ASN A 311 29.01 -13.34 -10.16
N GLY A 312 29.63 -13.74 -9.05
CA GLY A 312 31.06 -13.66 -8.82
C GLY A 312 31.55 -12.34 -8.20
N PHE A 313 30.64 -11.49 -7.71
CA PHE A 313 30.94 -10.24 -7.00
C PHE A 313 30.93 -10.48 -5.47
N THR A 314 31.77 -11.44 -5.02
CA THR A 314 31.74 -11.91 -3.61
C THR A 314 32.12 -10.80 -2.62
N ALA A 315 33.13 -10.00 -2.92
CA ALA A 315 33.58 -8.92 -2.04
C ALA A 315 32.49 -7.83 -1.87
N GLU A 316 31.81 -7.49 -2.97
CA GLU A 316 30.69 -6.55 -2.98
C GLU A 316 29.48 -7.11 -2.22
N ALA A 317 29.18 -8.39 -2.40
CA ALA A 317 28.12 -9.08 -1.67
C ALA A 317 28.39 -9.06 -0.16
N ASP A 318 29.60 -9.46 0.28
CA ASP A 318 29.99 -9.48 1.68
C ASP A 318 29.92 -8.07 2.31
N THR A 319 30.29 -7.04 1.52
CA THR A 319 30.17 -5.65 1.95
C THR A 319 28.71 -5.25 2.18
N LEU A 320 27.79 -5.60 1.26
CA LEU A 320 26.36 -5.32 1.44
C LEU A 320 25.77 -6.10 2.63
N LEU A 321 26.16 -7.36 2.81
CA LEU A 321 25.68 -8.14 3.96
C LEU A 321 26.09 -7.49 5.28
N ASN A 322 27.32 -6.98 5.37
CA ASN A 322 27.78 -6.24 6.55
C ASN A 322 26.99 -4.96 6.79
N ASP A 323 26.68 -4.20 5.72
CA ASP A 323 25.81 -3.02 5.82
C ASP A 323 24.42 -3.39 6.30
N PHE A 324 23.79 -4.43 5.72
CA PHE A 324 22.45 -4.88 6.10
C PHE A 324 22.39 -5.34 7.56
N LYS A 325 23.42 -6.09 8.02
CA LYS A 325 23.54 -6.46 9.44
C LYS A 325 23.67 -5.24 10.34
N SER A 326 24.50 -4.28 9.96
CA SER A 326 24.68 -3.05 10.75
C SER A 326 23.39 -2.24 10.86
N MET A 327 22.59 -2.17 9.79
CA MET A 327 21.26 -1.54 9.83
C MET A 327 20.29 -2.33 10.73
N ALA A 328 20.27 -3.64 10.57
CA ALA A 328 19.42 -4.51 11.39
C ALA A 328 19.78 -4.45 12.89
N ASP A 329 21.06 -4.33 13.22
CA ASP A 329 21.53 -4.16 14.60
C ASP A 329 20.98 -2.86 15.22
N VAL A 330 21.03 -1.74 14.47
CA VAL A 330 20.42 -0.47 14.89
C VAL A 330 18.91 -0.61 15.08
N PHE A 331 18.21 -1.31 14.18
CA PHE A 331 16.76 -1.49 14.27
C PHE A 331 16.37 -2.42 15.44
N CYS A 332 17.18 -3.42 15.76
CA CYS A 332 17.01 -4.23 16.97
C CYS A 332 17.23 -3.41 18.25
N GLU A 333 18.28 -2.59 18.28
CA GLU A 333 18.61 -1.75 19.46
C GLU A 333 17.52 -0.72 19.73
N ASN A 334 17.03 -0.06 18.69
CA ASN A 334 15.94 0.91 18.79
C ASN A 334 14.60 0.25 19.15
N GLY A 335 14.33 -0.96 18.66
CA GLY A 335 13.05 -1.63 18.82
C GLY A 335 11.87 -0.72 18.44
N PRO A 336 10.86 -0.54 19.31
CA PRO A 336 9.72 0.35 19.04
C PRO A 336 10.02 1.84 19.24
N ASN A 337 11.26 2.24 19.57
CA ASN A 337 11.65 3.64 19.71
C ASN A 337 12.14 4.22 18.38
N TYR A 338 11.22 4.37 17.43
CA TYR A 338 11.54 4.89 16.09
C TYR A 338 12.04 6.32 16.13
N PRO A 339 12.92 6.71 15.16
CA PRO A 339 13.45 8.06 15.10
C PRO A 339 12.35 9.10 14.85
N THR A 340 12.54 10.30 15.39
CA THR A 340 11.58 11.41 15.29
C THR A 340 11.77 12.25 14.04
N SER A 341 12.62 11.83 13.10
CA SER A 341 13.01 12.60 11.92
C SER A 341 11.87 12.86 10.94
N GLU A 342 10.89 11.99 10.90
CA GLU A 342 9.66 12.16 10.13
C GLU A 342 8.45 11.98 11.06
N VAL A 343 7.82 10.79 11.02
CA VAL A 343 6.72 10.41 11.91
C VAL A 343 7.11 9.11 12.59
N ASN A 344 7.39 9.16 13.86
CA ASN A 344 7.99 8.01 14.55
C ASN A 344 7.05 6.83 14.79
N TYR A 345 5.74 7.03 14.71
CA TYR A 345 4.74 5.94 14.78
C TYR A 345 3.84 5.96 13.55
N GLU A 346 4.42 5.66 12.43
CA GLU A 346 3.72 5.51 11.16
C GLU A 346 4.01 4.13 10.58
N GLN A 347 3.03 3.55 9.94
CA GLN A 347 3.16 2.23 9.32
C GLN A 347 4.35 2.15 8.35
N SER A 348 4.62 3.23 7.61
CA SER A 348 5.73 3.34 6.65
C SER A 348 7.12 3.42 7.30
N ILE A 349 7.21 3.48 8.61
CA ILE A 349 8.46 3.40 9.40
C ILE A 349 8.54 2.02 10.07
N VAL A 350 7.44 1.55 10.65
CA VAL A 350 7.39 0.26 11.36
C VAL A 350 7.56 -0.93 10.41
N ALA A 351 6.82 -0.95 9.29
CA ALA A 351 6.91 -2.05 8.34
C ALA A 351 8.31 -2.22 7.71
N PRO A 352 9.00 -1.18 7.22
CA PRO A 352 10.37 -1.30 6.73
C PRO A 352 11.37 -1.85 7.73
N SER A 353 11.25 -1.49 9.02
CA SER A 353 12.07 -2.07 10.07
C SER A 353 11.90 -3.58 10.14
N ILE A 354 10.66 -4.06 10.23
CA ILE A 354 10.33 -5.49 10.30
C ILE A 354 10.77 -6.21 9.02
N ILE A 355 10.52 -5.65 7.85
CA ILE A 355 10.93 -6.21 6.55
C ILE A 355 12.45 -6.41 6.53
N HIS A 356 13.21 -5.40 6.91
CA HIS A 356 14.67 -5.46 6.90
C HIS A 356 15.20 -6.51 7.88
N LEU A 357 14.68 -6.55 9.09
CA LEU A 357 15.05 -7.55 10.10
C LEU A 357 14.77 -8.98 9.63
N LEU A 358 13.59 -9.25 9.06
CA LEU A 358 13.24 -10.56 8.53
C LEU A 358 14.12 -10.96 7.33
N ASN A 359 14.42 -10.03 6.43
CA ASN A 359 15.33 -10.29 5.32
C ASN A 359 16.73 -10.65 5.81
N VAL A 360 17.27 -9.92 6.81
CA VAL A 360 18.59 -10.20 7.35
C VAL A 360 18.60 -11.52 8.14
N TYR A 361 17.51 -11.85 8.84
CA TYR A 361 17.33 -13.17 9.45
C TYR A 361 17.42 -14.29 8.39
N MET A 362 16.68 -14.17 7.28
CA MET A 362 16.69 -15.17 6.21
C MET A 362 18.07 -15.32 5.53
N LEU A 363 18.85 -14.23 5.46
CA LEU A 363 20.20 -14.27 4.91
C LEU A 363 21.24 -14.88 5.86
N THR A 364 21.06 -14.75 7.15
CA THR A 364 22.09 -15.07 8.16
C THR A 364 21.74 -16.23 9.09
N GLY A 365 20.46 -16.52 9.28
CA GLY A 365 19.96 -17.47 10.29
C GLY A 365 20.11 -16.96 11.74
N ASP A 366 20.47 -15.69 11.96
CA ASP A 366 20.65 -15.14 13.32
C ASP A 366 19.31 -14.77 13.95
N GLU A 367 18.90 -15.56 14.94
CA GLU A 367 17.62 -15.45 15.67
C GLU A 367 17.36 -14.08 16.31
N LYS A 368 18.41 -13.30 16.57
CA LYS A 368 18.21 -11.96 17.15
C LYS A 368 17.37 -11.06 16.24
N TYR A 369 17.49 -11.21 14.91
CA TYR A 369 16.75 -10.41 13.95
C TYR A 369 15.28 -10.83 13.87
N LEU A 370 14.99 -12.13 13.95
CA LEU A 370 13.61 -12.62 14.05
C LEU A 370 12.94 -12.08 15.31
N LYS A 371 13.60 -12.19 16.47
CA LYS A 371 13.09 -11.64 17.75
C LYS A 371 12.90 -10.13 17.68
N GLY A 372 13.82 -9.41 17.02
CA GLY A 372 13.70 -7.97 16.78
C GLY A 372 12.46 -7.61 15.95
N ALA A 373 12.15 -8.40 14.92
CA ALA A 373 10.94 -8.22 14.12
C ALA A 373 9.67 -8.55 14.94
N GLU A 374 9.66 -9.67 15.68
CA GLU A 374 8.53 -10.08 16.52
C GLU A 374 8.18 -9.05 17.59
N SER A 375 9.18 -8.38 18.17
CA SER A 375 8.95 -7.33 19.17
C SER A 375 8.20 -6.11 18.63
N GLN A 376 8.27 -5.86 17.32
CA GLN A 376 7.63 -4.72 16.63
C GLN A 376 6.33 -5.09 15.94
N LEU A 377 6.07 -6.38 15.73
CA LEU A 377 4.92 -6.88 14.98
C LEU A 377 3.57 -6.42 15.55
N PRO A 378 3.31 -6.45 16.90
CA PRO A 378 2.05 -5.96 17.44
C PRO A 378 1.78 -4.48 17.15
N LEU A 379 2.83 -3.66 17.05
CA LEU A 379 2.68 -2.26 16.67
C LEU A 379 2.29 -2.15 15.18
N LEU A 380 2.89 -2.93 14.29
CA LEU A 380 2.50 -2.96 12.87
C LEU A 380 1.04 -3.39 12.71
N GLU A 381 0.61 -4.41 13.43
CA GLU A 381 -0.77 -4.90 13.40
C GLU A 381 -1.79 -3.85 13.84
N SER A 382 -1.39 -2.93 14.72
CA SER A 382 -2.28 -1.88 15.22
C SER A 382 -2.72 -0.86 14.15
N PHE A 383 -2.03 -0.79 13.01
CA PHE A 383 -2.42 0.09 11.91
C PHE A 383 -3.47 -0.52 10.97
N GLY A 384 -3.63 -1.84 10.94
CA GLY A 384 -4.64 -2.52 10.12
C GLY A 384 -6.00 -2.59 10.80
N GLY A 385 -7.06 -2.71 10.02
CA GLY A 385 -8.45 -2.84 10.49
C GLY A 385 -9.11 -4.11 9.99
N LYS A 386 -10.29 -4.41 10.53
CA LYS A 386 -11.11 -5.58 10.16
C LYS A 386 -12.49 -5.16 9.63
N GLN A 387 -12.62 -3.94 9.14
CA GLN A 387 -13.87 -3.48 8.54
C GLN A 387 -14.15 -4.28 7.27
N PRO A 388 -15.42 -4.65 7.02
CA PRO A 388 -15.80 -5.55 5.92
C PRO A 388 -15.85 -4.85 4.57
N SER A 389 -14.74 -4.25 4.16
CA SER A 389 -14.60 -3.52 2.90
C SER A 389 -13.21 -3.75 2.30
N PHE A 390 -13.13 -3.94 0.98
CA PHE A 390 -11.86 -4.07 0.28
C PHE A 390 -10.95 -2.85 0.42
N HIS A 391 -11.49 -1.69 0.72
CA HIS A 391 -10.68 -0.51 1.02
C HIS A 391 -10.04 -0.55 2.41
N LEU A 392 -10.58 -1.32 3.35
CA LEU A 392 -10.28 -1.19 4.78
C LEU A 392 -9.76 -2.47 5.42
N TYR A 393 -10.13 -3.66 4.91
CA TYR A 393 -9.79 -4.93 5.55
C TYR A 393 -8.30 -5.24 5.46
N ASP A 394 -7.64 -5.35 6.61
CA ASP A 394 -6.18 -5.48 6.78
C ASP A 394 -5.36 -4.32 6.14
N ILE A 395 -6.01 -3.30 5.62
CA ILE A 395 -5.34 -2.12 5.08
C ILE A 395 -4.86 -1.24 6.22
N ALA A 396 -3.56 -0.96 6.22
CA ALA A 396 -2.97 -0.08 7.21
C ALA A 396 -3.43 1.37 6.99
N ILE A 397 -3.87 2.00 8.06
CA ILE A 397 -4.25 3.41 8.03
C ILE A 397 -3.04 4.28 7.70
N ARG A 398 -3.24 5.21 6.78
CA ARG A 398 -2.36 6.34 6.59
C ARG A 398 -3.14 7.62 6.84
N HIS A 399 -2.90 8.19 8.01
CA HIS A 399 -3.45 9.50 8.33
C HIS A 399 -2.73 10.58 7.54
N TRP A 400 -3.48 11.57 7.09
CA TRP A 400 -2.95 12.59 6.23
C TRP A 400 -3.54 13.98 6.52
N ASP A 401 -2.66 14.92 6.80
CA ASP A 401 -2.97 16.31 7.10
C ASP A 401 -2.77 17.27 5.90
N GLY A 402 -3.19 16.86 4.72
CA GLY A 402 -2.96 17.53 3.45
C GLY A 402 -1.88 16.80 2.68
N TYR A 403 -2.19 16.20 1.54
CA TYR A 403 -1.28 15.27 0.96
C TYR A 403 -0.39 15.78 -0.19
N TRP A 404 0.71 15.11 -0.37
CA TRP A 404 1.84 15.48 -1.21
C TRP A 404 1.89 14.70 -2.52
N PHE A 405 1.23 13.54 -2.60
CA PHE A 405 1.27 12.62 -3.74
C PHE A 405 0.03 12.76 -4.64
N GLY A 406 -1.03 13.42 -4.19
CA GLY A 406 -2.29 13.61 -4.91
C GLY A 406 -2.44 14.96 -5.56
N LYS A 407 -3.53 15.13 -6.32
CA LYS A 407 -3.85 16.35 -7.06
C LYS A 407 -4.15 17.53 -6.15
N ASP A 408 -4.99 17.31 -5.14
CA ASP A 408 -5.44 18.34 -4.23
C ASP A 408 -4.98 18.10 -2.80
N ARG A 409 -4.82 19.16 -2.03
CA ARG A 409 -4.61 19.04 -0.60
C ARG A 409 -5.94 18.82 0.08
N ILE A 410 -6.24 17.56 0.36
CA ILE A 410 -7.45 17.15 1.06
C ILE A 410 -7.06 16.63 2.44
N TRP A 411 -7.89 16.89 3.43
CA TRP A 411 -7.78 16.34 4.78
C TRP A 411 -8.56 15.05 4.85
N GLY A 412 -7.94 14.00 5.35
CA GLY A 412 -8.57 12.70 5.50
C GLY A 412 -7.54 11.60 5.67
N ASP A 413 -8.03 10.39 5.70
CA ASP A 413 -7.20 9.20 5.74
C ASP A 413 -7.19 8.53 4.38
N THR A 414 -6.09 7.92 4.02
CA THR A 414 -5.96 7.20 2.75
C THR A 414 -6.05 5.70 3.00
N PHE A 415 -7.01 5.04 2.32
CA PHE A 415 -7.29 3.62 2.38
C PHE A 415 -7.82 3.10 1.03
N PRO A 416 -7.06 2.36 0.24
CA PRO A 416 -5.64 2.14 0.39
C PRO A 416 -4.78 3.27 -0.17
N HIS A 417 -3.53 3.19 0.19
CA HIS A 417 -2.37 3.75 -0.47
C HIS A 417 -1.32 2.62 -0.55
N TYR A 418 -0.43 2.62 -1.55
CA TYR A 418 0.52 1.51 -1.74
C TYR A 418 1.35 1.18 -0.47
N TRP A 419 1.55 2.13 0.43
CA TRP A 419 2.29 1.87 1.67
C TRP A 419 1.64 0.81 2.54
N SER A 420 0.33 0.58 2.45
CA SER A 420 -0.31 -0.52 3.15
C SER A 420 0.24 -1.89 2.72
N THR A 421 0.74 -2.02 1.50
CA THR A 421 1.38 -3.26 1.01
C THR A 421 2.69 -3.57 1.70
N LEU A 422 3.36 -2.59 2.34
CA LEU A 422 4.53 -2.84 3.17
C LEU A 422 4.18 -3.73 4.38
N SER A 423 3.00 -3.57 4.98
CA SER A 423 2.51 -4.53 5.98
C SER A 423 2.33 -5.92 5.38
N GLY A 424 1.84 -6.01 4.14
CA GLY A 424 1.74 -7.27 3.41
C GLY A 424 3.11 -7.94 3.22
N ILE A 425 4.14 -7.18 2.83
CA ILE A 425 5.52 -7.71 2.71
C ILE A 425 6.01 -8.23 4.07
N ALA A 426 5.88 -7.44 5.13
CA ALA A 426 6.29 -7.84 6.47
C ALA A 426 5.61 -9.13 6.91
N PHE A 427 4.30 -9.25 6.72
CA PHE A 427 3.55 -10.46 7.07
C PHE A 427 3.94 -11.65 6.18
N ARG A 428 4.17 -11.43 4.89
CA ARG A 428 4.60 -12.51 3.99
C ARG A 428 5.96 -13.09 4.37
N LEU A 429 6.92 -12.22 4.68
CA LEU A 429 8.24 -12.60 5.14
C LEU A 429 8.19 -13.27 6.51
N TYR A 430 7.36 -12.78 7.42
CA TYR A 430 7.18 -13.39 8.74
C TYR A 430 6.57 -14.79 8.64
N ALA A 431 5.55 -14.97 7.78
CA ALA A 431 5.00 -16.29 7.49
C ALA A 431 6.06 -17.25 6.95
N LYS A 432 6.91 -16.79 6.02
CA LYS A 432 8.02 -17.59 5.48
C LYS A 432 9.05 -17.96 6.54
N ALA A 433 9.39 -17.02 7.43
CA ALA A 433 10.38 -17.24 8.49
C ALA A 433 9.87 -18.20 9.58
N THR A 434 8.56 -18.20 9.88
CA THR A 434 7.99 -18.90 11.05
C THR A 434 7.05 -20.06 10.71
N GLY A 435 6.60 -20.17 9.46
CA GLY A 435 5.57 -21.12 9.03
C GLY A 435 4.13 -20.74 9.42
N LYS A 436 3.89 -19.56 10.01
CA LYS A 436 2.56 -19.11 10.44
C LYS A 436 1.72 -18.68 9.24
N GLN A 437 0.90 -19.60 8.73
CA GLN A 437 0.13 -19.44 7.49
C GLN A 437 -0.88 -18.28 7.53
N GLU A 438 -1.44 -17.97 8.69
CA GLU A 438 -2.35 -16.85 8.88
C GLU A 438 -1.79 -15.49 8.39
N TYR A 439 -0.49 -15.27 8.57
CA TYR A 439 0.17 -14.06 8.08
C TYR A 439 0.35 -14.06 6.56
N ALA A 440 0.53 -15.24 5.94
CA ALA A 440 0.56 -15.34 4.49
C ALA A 440 -0.79 -15.00 3.87
N GLU A 441 -1.89 -15.46 4.47
CA GLU A 441 -3.26 -15.16 4.03
C GLU A 441 -3.58 -13.66 4.17
N ARG A 442 -3.22 -13.06 5.32
CA ARG A 442 -3.36 -11.61 5.54
C ARG A 442 -2.56 -10.80 4.52
N ALA A 443 -1.33 -11.21 4.23
CA ALA A 443 -0.51 -10.56 3.20
C ALA A 443 -1.18 -10.58 1.83
N LEU A 444 -1.71 -11.73 1.41
CA LEU A 444 -2.42 -11.85 0.13
C LEU A 444 -3.67 -10.97 0.07
N ASN A 445 -4.41 -10.86 1.17
CA ASN A 445 -5.56 -9.95 1.25
C ASN A 445 -5.12 -8.49 1.09
N ILE A 446 -4.05 -8.07 1.78
CA ILE A 446 -3.51 -6.71 1.66
C ILE A 446 -3.10 -6.40 0.21
N PHE A 447 -2.37 -7.30 -0.44
CA PHE A 447 -1.95 -7.08 -1.83
C PHE A 447 -3.15 -6.99 -2.78
N ARG A 448 -4.11 -7.91 -2.68
CA ARG A 448 -5.33 -7.89 -3.49
C ARG A 448 -6.14 -6.62 -3.28
N ASN A 449 -6.32 -6.21 -2.03
CA ASN A 449 -7.12 -5.04 -1.68
C ASN A 449 -6.51 -3.74 -2.25
N ASN A 450 -5.19 -3.66 -2.37
CA ASN A 450 -4.52 -2.52 -3.02
C ASN A 450 -4.71 -2.48 -4.55
N LEU A 451 -5.14 -3.58 -5.19
CA LEU A 451 -5.42 -3.58 -6.63
C LEU A 451 -6.62 -2.72 -7.02
N CYS A 452 -7.46 -2.31 -6.06
CA CYS A 452 -8.53 -1.34 -6.29
C CYS A 452 -8.02 0.05 -6.70
N LEU A 453 -6.72 0.33 -6.55
CA LEU A 453 -6.10 1.56 -7.06
C LEU A 453 -5.93 1.58 -8.58
N PHE A 454 -6.33 0.51 -9.27
CA PHE A 454 -6.19 0.37 -10.72
C PHE A 454 -7.53 0.09 -11.37
N THR A 455 -7.72 0.62 -12.56
CA THR A 455 -8.91 0.39 -13.38
C THR A 455 -8.63 -0.60 -14.50
N GLU A 456 -9.67 -1.21 -15.04
CA GLU A 456 -9.58 -2.23 -16.09
C GLU A 456 -8.92 -1.72 -17.39
N ASP A 457 -8.93 -0.41 -17.65
CA ASP A 457 -8.27 0.23 -18.79
C ASP A 457 -6.79 0.59 -18.53
N GLY A 458 -6.25 0.22 -17.35
CA GLY A 458 -4.86 0.43 -16.96
C GLY A 458 -4.56 1.80 -16.36
N ARG A 459 -5.55 2.66 -16.11
CA ARG A 459 -5.36 3.87 -15.32
C ARG A 459 -5.10 3.49 -13.86
N GLY A 460 -4.53 4.42 -13.10
CA GLY A 460 -4.26 4.25 -11.68
C GLY A 460 -4.64 5.47 -10.87
N SER A 461 -4.72 5.29 -9.56
CA SER A 461 -4.89 6.34 -8.57
C SER A 461 -3.90 6.15 -7.43
N CYS A 462 -3.25 7.21 -7.00
CA CYS A 462 -2.31 7.12 -5.88
C CYS A 462 -2.98 6.74 -4.55
N ALA A 463 -4.26 7.06 -4.36
CA ALA A 463 -4.95 6.73 -3.13
C ALA A 463 -6.47 6.82 -3.28
N PHE A 464 -7.18 6.04 -2.45
CA PHE A 464 -8.56 6.30 -2.10
C PHE A 464 -8.61 7.07 -0.78
N ILE A 465 -9.42 8.12 -0.70
CA ILE A 465 -9.48 9.03 0.45
C ILE A 465 -10.78 8.82 1.20
N TYR A 466 -10.64 8.58 2.51
CA TYR A 466 -11.76 8.33 3.40
C TYR A 466 -12.08 9.58 4.23
N PRO A 467 -13.32 9.91 4.54
CA PRO A 467 -14.55 9.13 4.37
C PRO A 467 -15.10 9.13 2.93
N ASN A 468 -15.71 8.00 2.56
CA ASN A 468 -16.31 7.82 1.23
C ASN A 468 -17.71 8.44 1.09
N LYS A 469 -18.32 8.90 2.18
CA LYS A 469 -19.62 9.57 2.19
C LYS A 469 -19.65 10.71 3.19
N VAL A 470 -20.17 11.86 2.75
CA VAL A 470 -20.49 13.01 3.59
C VAL A 470 -21.92 13.43 3.28
N ASN A 471 -22.76 13.59 4.31
CA ASN A 471 -24.19 13.94 4.17
C ASN A 471 -24.98 12.99 3.25
N GLY A 472 -24.61 11.69 3.26
CA GLY A 472 -25.24 10.69 2.39
C GLY A 472 -24.83 10.75 0.93
N GLN A 473 -24.00 11.70 0.54
CA GLN A 473 -23.43 11.81 -0.80
C GLN A 473 -22.02 11.22 -0.85
N LYS A 474 -21.63 10.71 -2.02
CA LYS A 474 -20.27 10.23 -2.27
C LYS A 474 -19.30 11.40 -2.09
N ALA A 475 -18.38 11.25 -1.14
CA ALA A 475 -17.38 12.26 -0.84
C ALA A 475 -16.09 11.96 -1.62
N HIS A 476 -14.94 12.01 -0.98
CA HIS A 476 -13.69 11.71 -1.63
C HIS A 476 -13.73 10.36 -2.36
N LEU A 477 -13.05 10.30 -3.45
CA LEU A 477 -12.94 9.15 -4.33
C LEU A 477 -11.47 8.83 -4.50
N TYR A 478 -11.20 8.00 -5.49
CA TYR A 478 -9.85 7.84 -5.98
C TYR A 478 -9.28 9.18 -6.43
N ASP A 479 -8.06 9.48 -5.98
CA ASP A 479 -7.37 10.69 -6.42
C ASP A 479 -7.13 10.67 -7.92
N PRO A 480 -7.27 11.80 -8.63
CA PRO A 480 -7.04 11.86 -10.07
C PRO A 480 -5.60 11.54 -10.51
N PHE A 481 -4.61 11.65 -9.63
CA PHE A 481 -3.22 11.40 -9.99
C PHE A 481 -2.86 9.91 -9.95
N ALA A 482 -2.42 9.38 -11.10
CA ALA A 482 -1.67 8.13 -11.19
C ALA A 482 -0.18 8.44 -10.94
N ASN A 483 0.28 8.22 -9.74
CA ASN A 483 1.57 8.68 -9.24
C ASN A 483 2.46 7.53 -8.73
N ASP A 484 2.17 7.02 -7.54
CA ASP A 484 3.04 6.08 -6.80
C ASP A 484 2.42 4.71 -6.54
N GLN A 485 1.17 4.52 -6.93
CA GLN A 485 0.40 3.29 -6.71
C GLN A 485 1.03 2.04 -7.34
N ASP A 486 1.89 2.20 -8.35
CA ASP A 486 2.50 1.08 -9.08
C ASP A 486 3.36 0.17 -8.20
N TRP A 487 3.85 0.67 -7.06
CA TRP A 487 4.46 -0.16 -6.04
C TRP A 487 3.52 -1.28 -5.54
N ALA A 488 2.21 -1.05 -5.50
CA ALA A 488 1.26 -2.10 -5.11
C ALA A 488 1.28 -3.28 -6.09
N MET A 489 1.36 -3.03 -7.40
CA MET A 489 1.51 -4.10 -8.39
C MET A 489 2.89 -4.73 -8.39
N VAL A 490 3.96 -3.97 -8.18
CA VAL A 490 5.31 -4.51 -8.00
C VAL A 490 5.32 -5.52 -6.85
N PHE A 491 4.79 -5.14 -5.69
CA PHE A 491 4.77 -6.02 -4.52
C PHE A 491 3.80 -7.20 -4.68
N TRP A 492 2.70 -7.03 -5.43
CA TRP A 492 1.85 -8.15 -5.83
C TRP A 492 2.61 -9.18 -6.67
N LEU A 493 3.41 -8.73 -7.64
CA LEU A 493 4.19 -9.64 -8.50
C LEU A 493 5.36 -10.30 -7.74
N GLU A 494 5.96 -9.61 -6.79
CA GLU A 494 7.13 -10.13 -6.06
C GLU A 494 6.78 -10.95 -4.82
N TYR A 495 5.72 -10.59 -4.10
CA TYR A 495 5.37 -11.19 -2.80
C TYR A 495 3.98 -11.85 -2.79
N GLY A 496 3.26 -11.85 -3.89
CA GLY A 496 1.94 -12.43 -4.05
C GLY A 496 1.92 -13.96 -4.02
N PRO A 497 0.98 -14.61 -4.75
CA PRO A 497 0.79 -16.06 -4.66
C PRO A 497 2.03 -16.88 -5.00
N ASP A 498 2.83 -16.42 -5.97
CA ASP A 498 4.00 -17.13 -6.50
C ASP A 498 5.29 -16.94 -5.68
N PHE A 499 5.23 -16.17 -4.60
CA PHE A 499 6.39 -15.93 -3.72
C PHE A 499 6.85 -17.23 -3.05
N LYS A 500 8.11 -17.62 -3.28
CA LYS A 500 8.76 -18.84 -2.78
C LYS A 500 9.68 -18.58 -1.60
#